data_c7f25878e0fc40595741c4ba69a8680e
#
_entry.id   c7f25878e0fc40595741c4ba69a8680e
#
_cell.length_a   1.000
_cell.length_b   1.000
_cell.length_c   1.000
_cell.angle_alpha   90.00
_cell.angle_beta   90.00
_cell.angle_gamma   90.00
#
_symmetry.space_group_name_H-M   'P 1'
#
loop_
_entity.id
_entity.type
_entity.pdbx_description
1 polymer ?
#
loop_
_entity_poly.entity_id
_entity_poly.type
_entity_poly.pdbx_seq_one_letter_code
_entity_poly.pdbx_strand_id
1 'polypeptide(L)'
;MARPGGRLIIEAESRANQALDEKRDHVFTLLTANVDAIEALCATRPQDAPAQIYAFASAMVDMAGYLDVPTFFEAAFSLCEIADRMKSAGSWSWPSVEVHVRALRLTLAAQGQTSADSDRLLEGLRALTAHVPPVG
;
A
#
# COMPACT_ATOMS: atom_id res chain seq x y z
N MET A 1 35.71 20.13 25.02
CA MET A 1 35.00 21.32 24.52
C MET A 1 34.28 21.01 23.20
N ALA A 2 32.97 21.19 23.15
CA ALA A 2 32.21 20.92 21.94
C ALA A 2 32.62 21.91 20.85
N ARG A 3 32.93 21.40 19.67
CA ARG A 3 33.26 22.22 18.51
C ARG A 3 32.00 22.86 17.98
N PRO A 4 31.99 24.19 17.64
CA PRO A 4 30.80 24.85 17.07
C PRO A 4 30.26 24.12 15.82
N GLY A 5 31.11 23.59 14.96
CA GLY A 5 30.72 22.87 13.76
C GLY A 5 29.98 21.56 14.04
N GLY A 6 30.31 20.86 15.13
CA GLY A 6 29.61 19.62 15.52
C GLY A 6 28.17 19.87 15.92
N ARG A 7 27.90 20.98 16.59
CA ARG A 7 26.55 21.37 16.99
C ARG A 7 25.68 21.70 15.79
N LEU A 8 26.24 22.39 14.79
CA LEU A 8 25.53 22.72 13.55
C LEU A 8 25.18 21.47 12.75
N ILE A 9 26.06 20.47 12.73
CA ILE A 9 25.81 19.20 12.04
C ILE A 9 24.64 18.47 12.71
N ILE A 10 24.60 18.41 14.05
CA ILE A 10 23.51 17.78 14.80
C ILE A 10 22.17 18.46 14.51
N GLU A 11 22.15 19.79 14.49
CA GLU A 11 20.94 20.56 14.17
C GLU A 11 20.47 20.33 12.73
N ALA A 12 21.40 20.23 11.79
CA ALA A 12 21.07 19.95 10.38
C ALA A 12 20.52 18.54 10.22
N GLU A 13 21.09 17.55 10.89
CA GLU A 13 20.59 16.17 10.89
C GLU A 13 19.20 16.08 11.51
N SER A 14 18.96 16.78 12.62
CA SER A 14 17.65 16.81 13.27
C SER A 14 16.58 17.43 12.36
N ARG A 15 16.89 18.51 11.66
CA ARG A 15 15.97 19.15 10.70
C ARG A 15 15.71 18.24 9.50
N ALA A 16 16.74 17.58 9.00
CA ALA A 16 16.58 16.63 7.88
C ALA A 16 15.70 15.46 8.27
N ASN A 17 15.90 14.89 9.47
CA ASN A 17 15.07 13.80 9.99
C ASN A 17 13.63 14.25 10.19
N GLN A 18 13.40 15.46 10.71
CA GLN A 18 12.06 16.01 10.87
C GLN A 18 11.35 16.19 9.53
N ALA A 19 12.06 16.70 8.53
CA ALA A 19 11.50 16.86 7.17
C ALA A 19 11.14 15.51 6.54
N LEU A 20 11.96 14.47 6.76
CA LEU A 20 11.68 13.11 6.30
C LEU A 20 10.45 12.53 6.99
N ASP A 21 10.31 12.76 8.31
CA ASP A 21 9.17 12.30 9.08
C ASP A 21 7.88 12.97 8.61
N GLU A 22 7.89 14.27 8.36
CA GLU A 22 6.75 15.01 7.83
C GLU A 22 6.35 14.49 6.45
N LYS A 23 7.32 14.21 5.59
CA LYS A 23 7.09 13.66 4.26
C LYS A 23 6.50 12.25 4.35
N ARG A 24 7.02 11.44 5.28
CA ARG A 24 6.50 10.10 5.55
C ARG A 24 5.04 10.16 5.99
N ASP A 25 4.70 11.04 6.94
CA ASP A 25 3.34 11.22 7.41
C ASP A 25 2.42 11.66 6.29
N HIS A 26 2.87 12.56 5.43
CA HIS A 26 2.12 12.99 4.26
C HIS A 26 1.83 11.83 3.30
N VAL A 27 2.82 10.99 3.03
CA VAL A 27 2.64 9.80 2.17
C VAL A 27 1.66 8.82 2.82
N PHE A 28 1.75 8.58 4.12
CA PHE A 28 0.78 7.72 4.82
C PHE A 28 -0.64 8.27 4.73
N THR A 29 -0.81 9.59 4.79
CA THR A 29 -2.11 10.23 4.58
C THR A 29 -2.64 9.96 3.17
N LEU A 30 -1.79 10.06 2.15
CA LEU A 30 -2.16 9.77 0.77
C LEU A 30 -2.49 8.30 0.57
N LEU A 31 -1.72 7.39 1.17
CA LEU A 31 -2.01 5.95 1.12
C LEU A 31 -3.35 5.64 1.75
N THR A 32 -3.66 6.23 2.90
CA THR A 32 -4.96 6.07 3.56
C THR A 32 -6.09 6.56 2.66
N ALA A 33 -5.92 7.71 2.02
CA ALA A 33 -6.92 8.25 1.10
C ALA A 33 -7.17 7.30 -0.08
N ASN A 34 -6.13 6.66 -0.60
CA ASN A 34 -6.26 5.69 -1.68
C ASN A 34 -7.01 4.43 -1.23
N VAL A 35 -6.72 3.94 -0.02
CA VAL A 35 -7.45 2.80 0.55
C VAL A 35 -8.92 3.16 0.77
N ASP A 36 -9.20 4.36 1.28
CA ASP A 36 -10.57 4.86 1.45
C ASP A 36 -11.31 4.90 0.11
N ALA A 37 -10.66 5.35 -0.94
CA ALA A 37 -11.24 5.42 -2.29
C ALA A 37 -11.58 4.02 -2.81
N ILE A 38 -10.70 3.04 -2.62
CA ILE A 38 -10.94 1.65 -3.03
C ILE A 38 -12.11 1.07 -2.23
N GLU A 39 -12.17 1.33 -0.93
CA GLU A 39 -13.26 0.87 -0.08
C GLU A 39 -14.60 1.45 -0.54
N ALA A 40 -14.63 2.73 -0.92
CA ALA A 40 -15.82 3.36 -1.47
C ALA A 40 -16.24 2.71 -2.80
N LEU A 41 -15.30 2.31 -3.64
CA LEU A 41 -15.59 1.59 -4.88
C LEU A 41 -16.18 0.20 -4.59
N CYS A 42 -15.73 -0.47 -3.53
CA CYS A 42 -16.31 -1.74 -3.09
C CYS A 42 -17.78 -1.57 -2.68
N ALA A 43 -18.13 -0.44 -2.08
CA ALA A 43 -19.50 -0.16 -1.64
C ALA A 43 -20.41 0.22 -2.81
N THR A 44 -19.96 1.05 -3.75
CA THR A 44 -20.77 1.58 -4.85
C THR A 44 -20.70 0.73 -6.11
N ARG A 45 -19.60 0.03 -6.35
CA ARG A 45 -19.38 -0.89 -7.47
C ARG A 45 -19.73 -0.31 -8.84
N PRO A 46 -19.19 0.88 -9.20
CA PRO A 46 -19.45 1.43 -10.53
C PRO A 46 -18.84 0.55 -11.62
N GLN A 47 -19.33 0.71 -12.85
CA GLN A 47 -18.93 -0.14 -13.97
C GLN A 47 -17.43 -0.05 -14.28
N ASP A 48 -16.82 1.11 -14.07
CA ASP A 48 -15.39 1.36 -14.30
C ASP A 48 -14.54 1.11 -13.05
N ALA A 49 -15.13 0.55 -11.98
CA ALA A 49 -14.41 0.28 -10.73
C ALA A 49 -13.14 -0.56 -10.93
N PRO A 50 -13.13 -1.63 -11.75
CA PRO A 50 -11.90 -2.39 -11.97
C PRO A 50 -10.73 -1.54 -12.43
N ALA A 51 -10.94 -0.64 -13.39
CA ALA A 51 -9.89 0.24 -13.88
C ALA A 51 -9.43 1.24 -12.81
N GLN A 52 -10.38 1.78 -12.03
CA GLN A 52 -10.07 2.71 -10.94
C GLN A 52 -9.30 2.02 -9.82
N ILE A 53 -9.69 0.81 -9.44
CA ILE A 53 -8.98 0.03 -8.39
C ILE A 53 -7.55 -0.26 -8.83
N TYR A 54 -7.36 -0.66 -10.07
CA TYR A 54 -6.01 -0.87 -10.61
C TYR A 54 -5.18 0.41 -10.52
N ALA A 55 -5.74 1.55 -10.90
CA ALA A 55 -5.05 2.84 -10.86
C ALA A 55 -4.67 3.23 -9.43
N PHE A 56 -5.57 3.08 -8.47
CA PHE A 56 -5.27 3.36 -7.06
C PHE A 56 -4.21 2.41 -6.50
N ALA A 57 -4.31 1.12 -6.81
CA ALA A 57 -3.34 0.13 -6.36
C ALA A 57 -1.94 0.42 -6.93
N SER A 58 -1.87 0.76 -8.22
CA SER A 58 -0.61 1.12 -8.88
C SER A 58 0.01 2.37 -8.26
N ALA A 59 -0.81 3.39 -7.94
CA ALA A 59 -0.34 4.59 -7.27
C ALA A 59 0.21 4.29 -5.87
N MET A 60 -0.45 3.38 -5.13
CA MET A 60 0.03 2.96 -3.81
C MET A 60 1.37 2.21 -3.89
N VAL A 61 1.55 1.36 -4.90
CA VAL A 61 2.82 0.67 -5.13
C VAL A 61 3.94 1.70 -5.36
N ASP A 62 3.69 2.70 -6.19
CA ASP A 62 4.67 3.75 -6.47
C ASP A 62 5.02 4.55 -5.21
N MET A 63 4.02 4.96 -4.45
CA MET A 63 4.22 5.73 -3.22
C MET A 63 4.93 4.91 -2.14
N ALA A 64 4.54 3.65 -1.96
CA ALA A 64 5.15 2.78 -0.96
C ALA A 64 6.61 2.44 -1.29
N GLY A 65 6.99 2.51 -2.56
CA GLY A 65 8.37 2.29 -3.01
C GLY A 65 9.33 3.36 -2.48
N TYR A 66 8.85 4.55 -2.14
CA TYR A 66 9.68 5.61 -1.55
C TYR A 66 9.87 5.44 -0.04
N LEU A 67 9.08 4.59 0.59
CA LEU A 67 9.13 4.34 2.03
C LEU A 67 9.58 2.90 2.27
N ASP A 68 10.24 2.69 3.39
CA ASP A 68 10.59 1.34 3.82
C ASP A 68 9.38 0.72 4.55
N VAL A 69 8.38 0.33 3.77
CA VAL A 69 7.14 -0.28 4.25
C VAL A 69 6.83 -1.55 3.46
N PRO A 70 7.69 -2.58 3.57
CA PRO A 70 7.62 -3.75 2.67
C PRO A 70 6.29 -4.50 2.75
N THR A 71 5.69 -4.61 3.91
CA THR A 71 4.42 -5.32 4.09
C THR A 71 3.28 -4.61 3.36
N PHE A 72 3.21 -3.28 3.48
CA PHE A 72 2.22 -2.50 2.73
C PHE A 72 2.47 -2.57 1.23
N PHE A 73 3.72 -2.44 0.82
CA PHE A 73 4.12 -2.53 -0.59
C PHE A 73 3.65 -3.86 -1.19
N GLU A 74 3.91 -4.98 -0.50
CA GLU A 74 3.51 -6.30 -0.99
C GLU A 74 1.99 -6.44 -1.09
N ALA A 75 1.24 -5.91 -0.12
CA ALA A 75 -0.22 -5.94 -0.16
C ALA A 75 -0.78 -5.12 -1.32
N ALA A 76 -0.23 -3.93 -1.54
CA ALA A 76 -0.63 -3.06 -2.65
C ALA A 76 -0.26 -3.68 -4.00
N PHE A 77 0.93 -4.26 -4.11
CA PHE A 77 1.38 -4.95 -5.31
C PHE A 77 0.48 -6.14 -5.62
N SER A 78 0.12 -6.92 -4.60
CA SER A 78 -0.79 -8.06 -4.75
C SER A 78 -2.16 -7.61 -5.27
N LEU A 79 -2.71 -6.51 -4.74
CA LEU A 79 -3.97 -5.97 -5.23
C LEU A 79 -3.86 -5.51 -6.69
N CYS A 80 -2.78 -4.84 -7.04
CA CYS A 80 -2.52 -4.40 -8.41
C CYS A 80 -2.49 -5.58 -9.37
N GLU A 81 -1.77 -6.64 -8.99
CA GLU A 81 -1.63 -7.85 -9.79
C GLU A 81 -2.96 -8.60 -9.95
N ILE A 82 -3.71 -8.79 -8.86
CA ILE A 82 -4.99 -9.50 -8.93
C ILE A 82 -6.03 -8.69 -9.70
N ALA A 83 -6.05 -7.38 -9.54
CA ALA A 83 -6.94 -6.50 -10.29
C ALA A 83 -6.69 -6.59 -11.79
N ASP A 84 -5.43 -6.59 -12.19
CA ASP A 84 -5.04 -6.76 -13.59
C ASP A 84 -5.51 -8.11 -14.14
N ARG A 85 -5.24 -9.19 -13.40
CA ARG A 85 -5.64 -10.53 -13.82
C ARG A 85 -7.16 -10.70 -13.93
N MET A 86 -7.90 -10.23 -12.92
CA MET A 86 -9.36 -10.33 -12.91
C MET A 86 -9.99 -9.50 -14.03
N LYS A 87 -9.48 -8.30 -14.26
CA LYS A 87 -9.92 -7.41 -15.32
C LYS A 87 -9.69 -8.05 -16.69
N SER A 88 -8.50 -8.57 -16.92
CA SER A 88 -8.11 -9.19 -18.20
C SER A 88 -8.86 -10.49 -18.45
N ALA A 89 -9.13 -11.27 -17.41
CA ALA A 89 -9.87 -12.51 -17.51
C ALA A 89 -11.39 -12.30 -17.63
N GLY A 90 -11.88 -11.08 -17.41
CA GLY A 90 -13.31 -10.79 -17.38
C GLY A 90 -14.04 -11.43 -16.20
N SER A 91 -13.30 -11.76 -15.14
CA SER A 91 -13.82 -12.45 -13.96
C SER A 91 -13.46 -11.67 -12.70
N TRP A 92 -14.30 -10.69 -12.37
CA TRP A 92 -14.06 -9.79 -11.23
C TRP A 92 -14.65 -10.37 -9.95
N SER A 93 -13.86 -10.39 -8.88
CA SER A 93 -14.27 -10.87 -7.56
C SER A 93 -14.13 -9.77 -6.52
N TRP A 94 -15.25 -9.22 -6.07
CA TRP A 94 -15.28 -8.22 -5.01
C TRP A 94 -14.75 -8.74 -3.68
N PRO A 95 -15.06 -9.98 -3.24
CA PRO A 95 -14.46 -10.52 -2.01
C PRO A 95 -12.94 -10.50 -2.02
N SER A 96 -12.31 -10.77 -3.16
CA SER A 96 -10.85 -10.71 -3.30
C SER A 96 -10.31 -9.31 -3.08
N VAL A 97 -11.00 -8.31 -3.62
CA VAL A 97 -10.63 -6.89 -3.40
C VAL A 97 -10.80 -6.52 -1.92
N GLU A 98 -11.89 -6.93 -1.30
CA GLU A 98 -12.18 -6.64 0.10
C GLU A 98 -11.14 -7.24 1.06
N VAL A 99 -10.66 -8.45 0.77
CA VAL A 99 -9.58 -9.07 1.55
C VAL A 99 -8.30 -8.22 1.46
N HIS A 100 -7.99 -7.72 0.27
CA HIS A 100 -6.82 -6.85 0.08
C HIS A 100 -6.98 -5.52 0.82
N VAL A 101 -8.19 -4.95 0.83
CA VAL A 101 -8.48 -3.71 1.57
C VAL A 101 -8.21 -3.91 3.06
N ARG A 102 -8.67 -5.03 3.63
CA ARG A 102 -8.39 -5.34 5.04
C ARG A 102 -6.90 -5.46 5.32
N ALA A 103 -6.16 -6.13 4.44
CA ALA A 103 -4.70 -6.26 4.57
C ALA A 103 -4.02 -4.90 4.52
N LEU A 104 -4.44 -4.03 3.59
CA LEU A 104 -3.91 -2.66 3.49
C LEU A 104 -4.20 -1.86 4.75
N ARG A 105 -5.40 -1.96 5.30
CA ARG A 105 -5.78 -1.29 6.56
C ARG A 105 -4.91 -1.74 7.73
N LEU A 106 -4.70 -3.04 7.86
CA LEU A 106 -3.88 -3.61 8.94
C LEU A 106 -2.42 -3.16 8.83
N THR A 107 -1.87 -3.15 7.63
CA THR A 107 -0.49 -2.71 7.42
C THR A 107 -0.33 -1.21 7.64
N LEU A 108 -1.33 -0.40 7.31
CA LEU A 108 -1.32 1.03 7.63
C LEU A 108 -1.40 1.26 9.14
N ALA A 109 -2.26 0.53 9.85
CA ALA A 109 -2.39 0.63 11.30
C ALA A 109 -1.07 0.27 12.00
N ALA A 110 -0.34 -0.70 11.47
CA ALA A 110 0.99 -1.07 11.94
C ALA A 110 2.11 -0.17 11.37
N GLN A 111 1.76 0.86 10.60
CA GLN A 111 2.68 1.77 9.89
C GLN A 111 3.70 1.02 9.03
N GLY A 112 3.23 -0.07 8.38
CA GLY A 112 4.07 -0.89 7.52
C GLY A 112 5.00 -1.84 8.24
N GLN A 113 4.97 -1.91 9.57
CA GLN A 113 5.81 -2.83 10.33
C GLN A 113 5.37 -4.28 10.10
N THR A 114 6.34 -5.17 9.95
CA THR A 114 6.07 -6.59 9.77
C THR A 114 5.61 -7.23 11.08
N SER A 115 4.53 -7.99 11.04
CA SER A 115 4.03 -8.78 12.16
C SER A 115 3.64 -10.18 11.66
N ALA A 116 3.50 -11.14 12.58
CA ALA A 116 3.09 -12.49 12.22
C ALA A 116 1.72 -12.51 11.53
N ASP A 117 0.79 -11.66 12.00
CA ASP A 117 -0.55 -11.57 11.40
C ASP A 117 -0.50 -10.98 9.99
N SER A 118 0.34 -9.95 9.79
CA SER A 118 0.55 -9.36 8.46
C SER A 118 1.15 -10.38 7.50
N ASP A 119 2.11 -11.19 7.96
CA ASP A 119 2.74 -12.23 7.14
C ASP A 119 1.71 -13.29 6.69
N ARG A 120 0.83 -13.71 7.60
CA ARG A 120 -0.25 -14.64 7.28
C ARG A 120 -1.23 -14.07 6.26
N LEU A 121 -1.56 -12.79 6.38
CA LEU A 121 -2.41 -12.11 5.41
C LEU A 121 -1.76 -12.08 4.04
N LEU A 122 -0.46 -11.77 3.96
CA LEU A 122 0.27 -11.74 2.70
C LEU A 122 0.31 -13.13 2.04
N GLU A 123 0.49 -14.19 2.82
CA GLU A 123 0.40 -15.55 2.30
C GLU A 123 -0.97 -15.84 1.71
N GLY A 124 -2.03 -15.43 2.40
CA GLY A 124 -3.40 -15.57 1.90
C GLY A 124 -3.64 -14.82 0.62
N LEU A 125 -3.11 -13.60 0.52
CA LEU A 125 -3.22 -12.78 -0.70
C LEU A 125 -2.47 -13.41 -1.87
N ARG A 126 -1.29 -13.95 -1.63
CA ARG A 126 -0.51 -14.64 -2.66
C ARG A 126 -1.25 -15.89 -3.17
N ALA A 127 -1.87 -16.64 -2.27
CA ALA A 127 -2.68 -17.81 -2.64
C ALA A 127 -3.88 -17.39 -3.50
N LEU A 128 -4.57 -16.31 -3.14
CA LEU A 128 -5.67 -15.76 -3.93
C LEU A 128 -5.23 -15.34 -5.34
N THR A 129 -4.10 -14.66 -5.43
CA THR A 129 -3.54 -14.21 -6.71
C THR A 129 -3.19 -15.41 -7.59
N ALA A 130 -2.66 -16.48 -6.99
CA ALA A 130 -2.31 -17.70 -7.72
C ALA A 130 -3.54 -18.42 -8.29
N HIS A 131 -4.72 -18.24 -7.68
CA HIS A 131 -5.98 -18.84 -8.18
C HIS A 131 -6.56 -18.11 -9.38
N VAL A 132 -6.18 -16.87 -9.62
CA VAL A 132 -6.62 -16.12 -10.80
C VAL A 132 -5.69 -16.47 -11.96
N PRO A 133 -6.19 -17.11 -13.03
CA PRO A 133 -5.31 -17.51 -14.13
C PRO A 133 -4.69 -16.28 -14.79
N PRO A 134 -3.38 -16.34 -15.13
CA PRO A 134 -2.77 -15.30 -15.90
C PRO A 134 -3.39 -15.25 -17.30
N VAL A 135 -3.56 -14.06 -17.83
CA VAL A 135 -4.02 -13.88 -19.22
C VAL A 135 -2.82 -14.14 -20.11
N GLY A 136 -2.89 -15.23 -20.80
CA GLY A 136 -1.88 -15.60 -21.78
C GLY A 136 -2.13 -14.99 -23.13
#